data_ad6d52e0ec65515baa7216edcd95e6e0
#
_entry.id   ad6d52e0ec65515baa7216edcd95e6e0
#
_cell.length_a   1.000
_cell.length_b   1.000
_cell.length_c   1.000
_cell.angle_alpha   90.00
_cell.angle_beta   90.00
_cell.angle_gamma   90.00
#
_symmetry.space_group_name_H-M   'P 1'
#
loop_
_entity.id
_entity.type
_entity.pdbx_description
1 polymer ?
#
loop_
_entity_poly.entity_id
_entity_poly.type
_entity_poly.pdbx_seq_one_letter_code
_entity_poly.pdbx_strand_id
1 'polypeptide(L)'
;MPTTIITGRDLVLTIASTNYDAQATSATLANSPTIETYQTLDGKAYKHIDDQWTFDVSMLADWGASGSLCEALWTACETAPNTVLAASLTAATGAVFAFNVMPVFPAVGGTAPDAQTVDLSFTVVGTPAETFSA
;
A
#
# COMPACT_ATOMS: atom_id res chain seq x y z
N MET A 1 7.82 16.68 -26.29
CA MET A 1 8.10 16.26 -24.92
C MET A 1 8.60 14.80 -24.92
N PRO A 2 9.76 14.55 -24.35
CA PRO A 2 10.27 13.17 -24.33
C PRO A 2 9.39 12.27 -23.45
N THR A 3 9.26 11.03 -23.86
CA THR A 3 8.53 10.03 -23.08
C THR A 3 9.43 9.56 -21.94
N THR A 4 8.89 9.59 -20.72
CA THR A 4 9.58 9.09 -19.54
C THR A 4 8.94 7.76 -19.13
N ILE A 5 9.75 6.74 -18.99
CA ILE A 5 9.28 5.42 -18.54
C ILE A 5 9.72 5.24 -17.08
N ILE A 6 8.74 5.06 -16.19
CA ILE A 6 9.02 4.73 -14.80
C ILE A 6 8.77 3.25 -14.58
N THR A 7 9.62 2.62 -13.81
CA THR A 7 9.55 1.18 -13.55
C THR A 7 9.34 0.91 -12.07
N GLY A 8 9.06 -0.35 -11.72
CA GLY A 8 8.91 -0.73 -10.32
C GLY A 8 10.17 -0.51 -9.49
N ARG A 9 11.32 -0.39 -10.13
CA ARG A 9 12.56 -0.10 -9.41
C ARG A 9 12.66 1.34 -8.95
N ASP A 10 11.83 2.22 -9.50
CA ASP A 10 11.78 3.62 -9.09
C ASP A 10 10.93 3.83 -7.84
N LEU A 11 10.24 2.79 -7.40
CA LEU A 11 9.40 2.86 -6.20
C LEU A 11 10.25 2.89 -4.93
N VAL A 12 9.83 3.73 -3.99
CA VAL A 12 10.39 3.75 -2.64
C VAL A 12 9.26 3.49 -1.66
N LEU A 13 9.41 2.47 -0.84
CA LEU A 13 8.39 2.05 0.12
C LEU A 13 8.89 2.28 1.54
N THR A 14 8.12 3.04 2.31
CA THR A 14 8.40 3.30 3.72
C THR A 14 7.15 3.00 4.54
N ILE A 15 7.28 2.18 5.58
CA ILE A 15 6.20 1.89 6.52
C ILE A 15 6.74 2.10 7.92
N ALA A 16 6.02 2.87 8.73
CA ALA A 16 6.42 3.19 10.10
C ALA A 16 7.85 3.76 10.17
N SER A 17 8.18 4.62 9.20
CA SER A 17 9.48 5.30 9.08
C SER A 17 10.65 4.39 8.74
N THR A 18 10.39 3.15 8.31
CA THR A 18 11.43 2.21 7.90
C THR A 18 11.28 1.88 6.42
N ASN A 19 12.38 1.92 5.69
CA ASN A 19 12.41 1.61 4.26
C ASN A 19 12.47 0.10 4.05
N TYR A 20 11.57 -0.44 3.24
CA TYR A 20 11.47 -1.87 2.96
C TYR A 20 11.67 -2.21 1.49
N ASP A 21 12.28 -1.33 0.72
CA ASP A 21 12.50 -1.54 -0.72
C ASP A 21 13.24 -2.83 -1.03
N ALA A 22 14.20 -3.20 -0.17
CA ALA A 22 15.03 -4.37 -0.42
C ALA A 22 14.23 -5.67 -0.34
N GLN A 23 13.13 -5.69 0.39
CA GLN A 23 12.31 -6.88 0.55
C GLN A 23 11.09 -6.89 -0.35
N ALA A 24 10.57 -5.71 -0.71
CA ALA A 24 9.34 -5.63 -1.49
C ALA A 24 9.58 -5.99 -2.95
N THR A 25 8.71 -6.84 -3.48
CA THR A 25 8.75 -7.20 -4.90
C THR A 25 7.70 -6.43 -5.69
N SER A 26 6.63 -6.00 -5.04
CA SER A 26 5.64 -5.10 -5.65
C SER A 26 4.90 -4.32 -4.59
N ALA A 27 4.42 -3.14 -4.94
CA ALA A 27 3.61 -2.31 -4.05
C ALA A 27 2.64 -1.51 -4.91
N THR A 28 1.36 -1.53 -4.54
CA THR A 28 0.31 -0.86 -5.30
C THR A 28 -0.68 -0.19 -4.36
N LEU A 29 -0.88 1.10 -4.55
CA LEU A 29 -1.93 1.86 -3.87
C LEU A 29 -3.07 2.07 -4.86
N ALA A 30 -4.25 1.56 -4.54
CA ALA A 30 -5.38 1.57 -5.46
C ALA A 30 -6.64 2.12 -4.80
N ASN A 31 -7.51 2.70 -5.60
CA ASN A 31 -8.77 3.25 -5.16
C ASN A 31 -9.93 2.45 -5.73
N SER A 32 -10.93 2.18 -4.90
CA SER A 32 -12.20 1.59 -5.33
C SER A 32 -13.30 2.59 -5.03
N PRO A 33 -13.70 3.42 -6.00
CA PRO A 33 -14.71 4.43 -5.76
C PRO A 33 -16.11 3.84 -5.72
N THR A 34 -16.96 4.43 -4.88
CA THR A 34 -18.39 4.14 -4.88
C THR A 34 -19.09 5.24 -5.65
N ILE A 35 -19.67 4.90 -6.79
CA ILE A 35 -20.36 5.86 -7.66
C ILE A 35 -21.81 5.44 -7.79
N GLU A 36 -22.71 6.37 -7.48
CA GLU A 36 -24.14 6.16 -7.65
C GLU A 36 -24.60 6.66 -9.01
N THR A 37 -25.49 5.91 -9.63
CA THR A 37 -26.06 6.27 -10.91
C THR A 37 -27.52 6.68 -10.71
N TYR A 38 -27.88 7.85 -11.17
CA TYR A 38 -29.26 8.36 -11.10
C TYR A 38 -29.83 8.48 -12.49
N GLN A 39 -31.01 7.93 -12.71
CA GLN A 39 -31.71 8.03 -13.98
C GLN A 39 -32.54 9.32 -13.97
N THR A 40 -32.31 10.18 -14.96
CA THR A 40 -33.04 11.41 -15.13
C THR A 40 -33.75 11.39 -16.48
N LEU A 41 -34.57 12.41 -16.72
CA LEU A 41 -35.27 12.53 -18.02
C LEU A 41 -34.30 12.83 -19.16
N ASP A 42 -33.12 13.39 -18.85
CA ASP A 42 -32.10 13.70 -19.84
C ASP A 42 -31.07 12.58 -19.99
N GLY A 43 -31.20 11.46 -19.25
CA GLY A 43 -30.29 10.36 -19.28
C GLY A 43 -29.79 10.00 -17.89
N LYS A 44 -28.58 9.45 -17.80
CA LYS A 44 -27.98 9.02 -16.53
C LYS A 44 -27.09 10.09 -15.95
N ALA A 45 -27.24 10.33 -14.65
CA ALA A 45 -26.35 11.18 -13.89
C ALA A 45 -25.57 10.32 -12.90
N TYR A 46 -24.30 10.66 -12.70
CA TYR A 46 -23.41 9.91 -11.83
C TYR A 46 -22.96 10.78 -10.67
N LYS A 47 -22.90 10.20 -9.49
CA LYS A 47 -22.40 10.90 -8.31
C LYS A 47 -21.39 10.04 -7.57
N HIS A 48 -20.24 10.60 -7.31
CA HIS A 48 -19.21 10.00 -6.50
C HIS A 48 -19.62 10.10 -5.03
N ILE A 49 -19.78 8.97 -4.37
CA ILE A 49 -20.23 8.94 -2.97
C ILE A 49 -19.07 8.83 -2.02
N ASP A 50 -18.14 7.88 -2.29
CA ASP A 50 -17.07 7.56 -1.36
C ASP A 50 -15.91 6.89 -2.08
N ASP A 51 -14.78 6.86 -1.42
CA ASP A 51 -13.58 6.18 -1.89
C ASP A 51 -13.11 5.17 -0.86
N GLN A 52 -12.71 4.00 -1.32
CA GLN A 52 -12.01 3.04 -0.50
C GLN A 52 -10.63 2.81 -1.10
N TRP A 53 -9.61 3.11 -0.33
CA TRP A 53 -8.23 2.93 -0.76
C TRP A 53 -7.66 1.66 -0.15
N THR A 54 -6.90 0.93 -0.94
CA THR A 54 -6.19 -0.26 -0.47
C THR A 54 -4.73 -0.16 -0.90
N PHE A 55 -3.85 -0.73 -0.07
CA PHE A 55 -2.43 -0.78 -0.37
C PHE A 55 -1.97 -2.23 -0.32
N ASP A 56 -1.58 -2.75 -1.46
CA ASP A 56 -1.15 -4.15 -1.60
C ASP A 56 0.36 -4.20 -1.77
N VAL A 57 1.00 -5.01 -0.97
CA VAL A 57 2.46 -5.20 -1.01
C VAL A 57 2.75 -6.68 -1.10
N SER A 58 3.60 -7.06 -2.05
CA SER A 58 4.18 -8.39 -2.11
C SER A 58 5.65 -8.26 -1.80
N MET A 59 6.14 -9.10 -0.91
CA MET A 59 7.53 -9.00 -0.47
C MET A 59 8.11 -10.38 -0.16
N LEU A 60 9.43 -10.44 -0.11
CA LEU A 60 10.11 -11.61 0.41
C LEU A 60 9.97 -11.61 1.92
N ALA A 61 9.68 -12.77 2.49
CA ALA A 61 9.49 -12.88 3.93
C ALA A 61 10.82 -12.58 4.65
N ASP A 62 10.73 -11.78 5.71
CA ASP A 62 11.91 -11.33 6.45
C ASP A 62 11.86 -11.76 7.93
N TRP A 63 11.19 -12.86 8.22
CA TRP A 63 11.09 -13.39 9.58
C TRP A 63 12.48 -13.63 10.17
N GLY A 64 12.64 -13.25 11.43
CA GLY A 64 13.90 -13.46 12.15
C GLY A 64 14.96 -12.42 11.89
N ALA A 65 14.75 -11.49 10.97
CA ALA A 65 15.71 -10.43 10.69
C ALA A 65 15.48 -9.24 11.62
N SER A 66 16.56 -8.53 11.94
CA SER A 66 16.46 -7.30 12.70
C SER A 66 15.73 -6.25 11.86
N GLY A 67 14.71 -5.61 12.43
CA GLY A 67 13.90 -4.63 11.71
C GLY A 67 12.93 -5.25 10.72
N SER A 68 12.52 -6.50 10.94
CA SER A 68 11.59 -7.22 10.08
C SER A 68 10.22 -6.55 10.05
N LEU A 69 9.70 -6.32 8.85
CA LEU A 69 8.33 -5.80 8.69
C LEU A 69 7.30 -6.83 9.14
N CYS A 70 7.52 -8.12 8.84
CA CYS A 70 6.59 -9.18 9.23
C CYS A 70 6.44 -9.24 10.74
N GLU A 71 7.56 -9.17 11.47
CA GLU A 71 7.52 -9.20 12.93
C GLU A 71 6.91 -7.93 13.52
N ALA A 72 7.21 -6.78 12.91
CA ALA A 72 6.64 -5.50 13.34
C ALA A 72 5.13 -5.48 13.16
N LEU A 73 4.62 -5.97 12.04
CA LEU A 73 3.18 -6.04 11.78
C LEU A 73 2.50 -7.03 12.72
N TRP A 74 3.12 -8.17 12.96
CA TRP A 74 2.57 -9.16 13.88
C TRP A 74 2.40 -8.58 15.27
N THR A 75 3.45 -7.92 15.78
CA THR A 75 3.43 -7.29 17.09
C THR A 75 2.39 -6.17 17.16
N ALA A 76 2.29 -5.35 16.11
CA ALA A 76 1.31 -4.27 16.06
C ALA A 76 -0.12 -4.82 16.12
N CYS A 77 -0.40 -5.92 15.42
CA CYS A 77 -1.73 -6.54 15.45
C CYS A 77 -2.04 -7.18 16.80
N GLU A 78 -1.03 -7.72 17.48
CA GLU A 78 -1.24 -8.32 18.81
C GLU A 78 -1.50 -7.28 19.89
N THR A 79 -0.76 -6.16 19.85
CA THR A 79 -0.78 -5.18 20.93
C THR A 79 -1.67 -3.99 20.66
N ALA A 80 -1.80 -3.55 19.40
CA ALA A 80 -2.57 -2.35 19.07
C ALA A 80 -3.20 -2.48 17.67
N PRO A 81 -4.18 -3.38 17.49
CA PRO A 81 -4.74 -3.63 16.16
C PRO A 81 -5.51 -2.44 15.58
N ASN A 82 -5.90 -1.49 16.40
CA ASN A 82 -6.66 -0.32 15.96
C ASN A 82 -5.78 0.92 15.79
N THR A 83 -4.48 0.80 15.96
CA THR A 83 -3.55 1.91 15.80
C THR A 83 -3.01 1.89 14.37
N VAL A 84 -3.21 3.00 13.64
CA VAL A 84 -2.77 3.10 12.25
C VAL A 84 -1.24 3.24 12.17
N LEU A 85 -0.68 2.74 11.10
CA LEU A 85 0.75 2.88 10.79
C LEU A 85 0.91 3.89 9.65
N ALA A 86 1.87 4.78 9.79
CA ALA A 86 2.17 5.73 8.72
C ALA A 86 2.95 5.02 7.62
N ALA A 87 2.54 5.21 6.38
CA ALA A 87 3.21 4.62 5.23
C ALA A 87 3.39 5.68 4.15
N SER A 88 4.39 5.51 3.34
CA SER A 88 4.55 6.34 2.16
C SER A 88 5.07 5.52 0.99
N LEU A 89 4.62 5.86 -0.20
CA LEU A 89 5.04 5.23 -1.43
C LEU A 89 5.46 6.33 -2.40
N THR A 90 6.70 6.28 -2.82
CA THR A 90 7.22 7.20 -3.83
C THR A 90 7.19 6.49 -5.17
N ALA A 91 6.34 6.92 -6.07
CA ALA A 91 6.22 6.30 -7.40
C ALA A 91 7.42 6.63 -8.27
N ALA A 92 7.90 7.85 -8.17
CA ALA A 92 9.10 8.33 -8.86
C ALA A 92 9.55 9.61 -8.16
N THR A 93 10.75 10.07 -8.47
CA THR A 93 11.22 11.34 -7.91
C THR A 93 10.23 12.45 -8.23
N GLY A 94 9.72 13.11 -7.20
CA GLY A 94 8.74 14.18 -7.34
C GLY A 94 7.29 13.74 -7.23
N ALA A 95 7.02 12.46 -6.97
CA ALA A 95 5.66 11.96 -6.78
C ALA A 95 5.60 11.05 -5.56
N VAL A 96 5.23 11.60 -4.41
CA VAL A 96 5.18 10.90 -3.13
C VAL A 96 3.75 10.84 -2.64
N PHE A 97 3.33 9.66 -2.18
CA PHE A 97 2.01 9.45 -1.60
C PHE A 97 2.16 9.01 -0.16
N ALA A 98 1.61 9.79 0.77
CA ALA A 98 1.64 9.50 2.19
C ALA A 98 0.25 9.11 2.67
N PHE A 99 0.15 8.05 3.44
CA PHE A 99 -1.14 7.55 3.91
C PHE A 99 -0.95 6.76 5.20
N ASN A 100 -2.07 6.46 5.85
CA ASN A 100 -2.09 5.63 7.05
C ASN A 100 -2.79 4.32 6.73
N VAL A 101 -2.27 3.22 7.27
CA VAL A 101 -2.84 1.90 7.04
C VAL A 101 -3.10 1.20 8.37
N MET A 102 -4.10 0.32 8.37
CA MET A 102 -4.35 -0.54 9.52
C MET A 102 -3.38 -1.72 9.47
N PRO A 103 -2.79 -2.11 10.61
CA PRO A 103 -1.89 -3.26 10.63
C PRO A 103 -2.63 -4.55 10.29
N VAL A 104 -1.94 -5.49 9.64
CA VAL A 104 -2.48 -6.80 9.30
C VAL A 104 -1.50 -7.88 9.73
N PHE A 105 -2.01 -9.07 10.05
CA PHE A 105 -1.16 -10.22 10.34
C PHE A 105 -0.59 -10.76 9.03
N PRO A 106 0.73 -10.83 8.89
CA PRO A 106 1.34 -11.45 7.72
C PRO A 106 1.12 -12.97 7.74
N ALA A 107 0.99 -13.56 6.56
CA ALA A 107 0.93 -15.00 6.44
C ALA A 107 2.31 -15.62 6.66
N VAL A 108 2.33 -16.80 7.26
CA VAL A 108 3.58 -17.52 7.56
C VAL A 108 3.60 -18.81 6.78
N GLY A 109 4.65 -19.03 6.03
CA GLY A 109 4.83 -20.29 5.32
C GLY A 109 5.42 -20.11 3.93
N GLY A 110 5.65 -21.22 3.29
CA GLY A 110 6.19 -21.23 1.93
C GLY A 110 6.31 -22.65 1.42
N THR A 111 6.79 -22.79 0.20
CA THR A 111 7.00 -24.08 -0.46
C THR A 111 8.46 -24.25 -0.79
N ALA A 112 9.06 -25.35 -0.37
CA ALA A 112 10.42 -25.68 -0.77
C ALA A 112 10.41 -26.12 -2.24
N PRO A 113 11.43 -25.76 -3.05
CA PRO A 113 12.62 -24.98 -2.71
C PRO A 113 12.45 -23.45 -2.91
N ASP A 114 11.23 -22.98 -3.08
CA ASP A 114 10.97 -21.58 -3.40
C ASP A 114 11.24 -20.67 -2.18
N ALA A 115 11.56 -19.41 -2.47
CA ALA A 115 11.71 -18.41 -1.42
C ALA A 115 10.36 -18.16 -0.75
N GLN A 116 10.38 -17.89 0.56
CA GLN A 116 9.15 -17.50 1.25
C GLN A 116 8.75 -16.10 0.83
N THR A 117 7.49 -15.93 0.46
CA THR A 117 6.94 -14.63 0.09
C THR A 117 5.72 -14.33 0.95
N VAL A 118 5.43 -13.06 1.11
CA VAL A 118 4.28 -12.59 1.88
C VAL A 118 3.54 -11.56 1.05
N ASP A 119 2.22 -11.75 0.94
CA ASP A 119 1.33 -10.79 0.31
C ASP A 119 0.55 -10.08 1.39
N LEU A 120 0.66 -8.75 1.44
CA LEU A 120 0.00 -7.92 2.43
C LEU A 120 -1.03 -7.04 1.74
N SER A 121 -2.24 -7.02 2.28
CA SER A 121 -3.29 -6.14 1.79
C SER A 121 -3.73 -5.26 2.95
N PHE A 122 -3.40 -3.98 2.87
CA PHE A 122 -3.71 -3.02 3.92
C PHE A 122 -4.94 -2.21 3.57
N THR A 123 -5.77 -1.94 4.58
CA THR A 123 -6.85 -0.98 4.45
C THR A 123 -6.28 0.41 4.77
N VAL A 124 -6.40 1.32 3.83
CA VAL A 124 -5.92 2.69 4.01
C VAL A 124 -6.97 3.50 4.74
N VAL A 125 -6.55 4.20 5.78
CA VAL A 125 -7.44 5.03 6.59
C VAL A 125 -7.39 6.46 6.06
N GLY A 126 -8.56 6.95 5.64
CA GLY A 126 -8.66 8.28 5.07
C GLY A 126 -8.21 8.35 3.61
N THR A 127 -7.94 9.54 3.14
CA THR A 127 -7.49 9.77 1.77
C THR A 127 -5.97 9.96 1.75
N PRO A 128 -5.24 9.27 0.89
CA PRO A 128 -3.81 9.49 0.77
C PRO A 128 -3.48 10.94 0.39
N ALA A 129 -2.42 11.46 0.97
CA ALA A 129 -1.94 12.80 0.65
C ALA A 129 -0.82 12.69 -0.38
N GLU A 130 -0.94 13.40 -1.47
CA GLU A 130 0.07 13.42 -2.51
C GLU A 130 0.97 14.65 -2.38
N THR A 131 2.22 14.48 -2.80
CA THR A 131 3.16 15.58 -2.95
C THR A 131 3.78 15.46 -4.33
N PHE A 132 3.49 16.43 -5.19
CA PHE A 132 4.04 16.46 -6.53
C PHE A 132 4.99 17.66 -6.66
N SER A 133 6.20 17.38 -7.14
CA SER A 133 7.14 18.45 -7.44
C SER A 133 7.61 18.28 -8.87
N ALA A 134 7.23 19.21 -9.70
CA ALA A 134 7.55 19.17 -11.12
C ALA A 134 9.01 19.57 -11.38
#